data_462567a70fbe773fadd4eed4c54ef064
#
_entry.id   462567a70fbe773fadd4eed4c54ef064
#
_cell.length_a   1.000
_cell.length_b   1.000
_cell.length_c   1.000
_cell.angle_alpha   90.00
_cell.angle_beta   90.00
_cell.angle_gamma   90.00
#
_symmetry.space_group_name_H-M   'P 1'
#
loop_
_entity.id
_entity.type
_entity.pdbx_description
1 polymer ?
#
loop_
_entity_poly.entity_id
_entity_poly.type
_entity_poly.pdbx_seq_one_letter_code
_entity_poly.pdbx_strand_id
1 'polypeptide(L)'
;AITESNFVFSRKIIEDISLLFCDNTIGNGNRYVTGFGLAQKLINMTFKYLYVFSDLIFIDKPIPDFSSCDCPLDSIILNGIPYNKTVWSKFTKADYIKCQNKISDSLKSMTLDDELKSLGNMAYDFLNW
;
A
#
# COMPACT_ATOMS: atom_id res chain seq x y z
N ALA A 1 27.05 -5.12 -0.26
CA ALA A 1 26.53 -4.18 -1.25
C ALA A 1 25.04 -4.41 -1.45
N ILE A 2 24.30 -3.33 -1.56
CA ILE A 2 22.88 -3.41 -1.87
C ILE A 2 22.77 -3.78 -3.34
N THR A 3 22.16 -4.91 -3.62
CA THR A 3 21.85 -5.31 -4.98
C THR A 3 20.47 -4.79 -5.34
N GLU A 4 20.20 -4.65 -6.63
CA GLU A 4 18.89 -4.16 -7.11
C GLU A 4 17.74 -5.04 -6.63
N SER A 5 17.99 -6.31 -6.40
CA SER A 5 16.98 -7.26 -5.93
C SER A 5 16.50 -6.98 -4.51
N ASN A 6 17.18 -6.11 -3.77
CA ASN A 6 16.81 -5.79 -2.39
C ASN A 6 15.74 -4.70 -2.28
N PHE A 7 15.39 -4.04 -3.38
CA PHE A 7 14.39 -2.99 -3.34
C PHE A 7 13.03 -3.55 -3.71
N VAL A 8 12.37 -4.16 -2.72
CA VAL A 8 11.07 -4.79 -2.90
C VAL A 8 10.12 -4.30 -1.80
N PHE A 9 8.86 -4.09 -2.16
CA PHE A 9 7.83 -3.75 -1.18
C PHE A 9 7.66 -4.87 -0.16
N SER A 10 7.46 -4.49 1.09
CA SER A 10 7.18 -5.42 2.17
C SER A 10 6.21 -4.77 3.16
N ARG A 11 5.22 -5.53 3.61
CA ARG A 11 4.29 -5.06 4.65
C ARG A 11 4.99 -4.82 5.98
N LYS A 12 6.15 -5.44 6.18
CA LYS A 12 6.96 -5.17 7.37
C LYS A 12 7.38 -3.71 7.46
N ILE A 13 7.62 -3.06 6.33
CA ILE A 13 7.95 -1.63 6.31
C ILE A 13 6.79 -0.82 6.90
N ILE A 14 5.55 -1.21 6.58
CA ILE A 14 4.37 -0.53 7.12
C ILE A 14 4.31 -0.72 8.62
N GLU A 15 4.55 -1.92 9.11
CA GLU A 15 4.58 -2.19 10.55
C GLU A 15 5.62 -1.35 11.28
N ASP A 16 6.82 -1.30 10.73
CA ASP A 16 7.92 -0.55 11.34
C ASP A 16 7.63 0.95 11.37
N ILE A 17 7.11 1.49 10.28
CA ILE A 17 6.75 2.90 10.21
C ILE A 17 5.55 3.23 11.09
N SER A 18 4.60 2.30 11.24
CA SER A 18 3.44 2.54 12.07
C SER A 18 3.81 2.84 13.53
N LEU A 19 4.92 2.32 14.00
CA LEU A 19 5.40 2.59 15.34
C LEU A 19 5.78 4.07 15.53
N LEU A 20 6.16 4.76 14.48
CA LEU A 20 6.47 6.18 14.54
C LEU A 20 5.22 7.04 14.71
N PHE A 21 4.07 6.54 14.28
CA PHE A 21 2.79 7.23 14.44
C PHE A 21 2.08 6.86 15.74
N CYS A 22 2.57 5.86 16.45
CA CYS A 22 2.05 5.47 17.76
C CYS A 22 2.63 6.41 18.80
N ASP A 23 2.08 7.61 18.90
CA ASP A 23 2.61 8.64 19.79
C ASP A 23 2.18 8.37 21.21
N ASN A 24 3.17 8.25 22.10
CA ASN A 24 2.93 8.03 23.52
C ASN A 24 2.34 9.25 24.23
N THR A 25 2.36 10.40 23.61
CA THR A 25 1.76 11.61 24.16
C THR A 25 0.26 11.65 24.01
N ILE A 26 -0.30 10.81 23.15
CA ILE A 26 -1.75 10.68 23.02
C ILE A 26 -2.24 9.78 24.14
N GLY A 27 -2.81 10.37 25.17
CA GLY A 27 -3.06 9.69 26.43
C GLY A 27 -4.30 8.79 26.50
N ASN A 28 -4.91 8.34 25.40
CA ASN A 28 -6.19 7.67 25.45
C ASN A 28 -6.22 6.24 24.91
N GLY A 29 -5.10 5.63 24.66
CA GLY A 29 -5.03 4.23 24.22
C GLY A 29 -5.44 3.93 22.80
N ASN A 30 -5.92 4.90 22.03
CA ASN A 30 -6.34 4.69 20.64
C ASN A 30 -5.20 4.88 19.63
N ARG A 31 -4.05 5.24 20.08
CA ARG A 31 -2.89 5.55 19.23
C ARG A 31 -2.45 4.40 18.33
N TYR A 32 -2.65 3.17 18.76
CA TYR A 32 -2.21 2.01 17.97
C TYR A 32 -3.02 1.82 16.71
N VAL A 33 -4.30 2.17 16.76
CA VAL A 33 -5.22 1.99 15.65
C VAL A 33 -4.89 2.95 14.52
N THR A 34 -4.58 4.20 14.87
CA THR A 34 -4.31 5.23 13.87
C THR A 34 -2.94 5.07 13.21
N GLY A 35 -2.00 4.45 13.90
CA GLY A 35 -0.64 4.32 13.38
C GLY A 35 -0.55 3.52 12.09
N PHE A 36 -1.20 2.38 12.03
CA PHE A 36 -1.10 1.50 10.87
C PHE A 36 -1.78 2.09 9.64
N GLY A 37 -2.96 2.68 9.79
CA GLY A 37 -3.68 3.30 8.67
C GLY A 37 -2.88 4.40 8.00
N LEU A 38 -2.29 5.29 8.81
CA LEU A 38 -1.45 6.36 8.29
C LEU A 38 -0.17 5.83 7.66
N ALA A 39 0.46 4.86 8.27
CA ALA A 39 1.69 4.27 7.76
C ALA A 39 1.48 3.60 6.40
N GLN A 40 0.38 2.84 6.24
CA GLN A 40 0.10 2.21 4.96
C GLN A 40 -0.11 3.24 3.87
N LYS A 41 -0.81 4.34 4.15
CA LYS A 41 -1.02 5.39 3.16
C LYS A 41 0.32 5.98 2.72
N LEU A 42 1.18 6.31 3.68
CA LEU A 42 2.50 6.85 3.40
C LEU A 42 3.34 5.90 2.55
N ILE A 43 3.47 4.66 2.98
CA ILE A 43 4.34 3.69 2.31
C ILE A 43 3.79 3.30 0.93
N ASN A 44 2.51 3.02 0.85
CA ASN A 44 1.91 2.61 -0.43
C ASN A 44 1.93 3.74 -1.44
N MET A 45 1.69 4.99 -1.01
CA MET A 45 1.80 6.14 -1.90
C MET A 45 3.24 6.39 -2.32
N THR A 46 4.21 6.14 -1.44
CA THR A 46 5.62 6.25 -1.79
C THR A 46 5.98 5.29 -2.92
N PHE A 47 5.59 4.02 -2.80
CA PHE A 47 5.85 3.04 -3.86
C PHE A 47 5.12 3.38 -5.15
N LYS A 48 3.90 3.90 -5.05
CA LYS A 48 3.16 4.37 -6.23
C LYS A 48 3.93 5.47 -6.96
N TYR A 49 4.45 6.45 -6.25
CA TYR A 49 5.22 7.52 -6.87
C TYR A 49 6.57 7.03 -7.40
N LEU A 50 7.20 6.08 -6.73
CA LEU A 50 8.41 5.46 -7.26
C LEU A 50 8.14 4.79 -8.62
N TYR A 51 6.99 4.17 -8.76
CA TYR A 51 6.59 3.59 -10.04
C TYR A 51 6.28 4.69 -11.08
N VAL A 52 5.44 5.65 -10.72
CA VAL A 52 5.00 6.71 -11.66
C VAL A 52 6.18 7.49 -12.21
N PHE A 53 7.17 7.76 -11.37
CA PHE A 53 8.36 8.54 -11.75
C PHE A 53 9.59 7.66 -11.98
N SER A 54 9.40 6.37 -12.24
CA SER A 54 10.51 5.42 -12.32
C SER A 54 11.52 5.78 -13.42
N ASP A 55 11.05 6.31 -14.54
CA ASP A 55 11.94 6.71 -15.64
C ASP A 55 12.89 7.87 -15.24
N LEU A 56 12.48 8.70 -14.29
CA LEU A 56 13.30 9.81 -13.80
C LEU A 56 14.17 9.38 -12.62
N ILE A 57 13.63 8.55 -11.71
CA ILE A 57 14.32 8.17 -10.49
C ILE A 57 15.40 7.13 -10.74
N PHE A 58 15.12 6.17 -11.63
CA PHE A 58 15.98 5.01 -11.89
C PHE A 58 16.70 5.12 -13.24
N ILE A 59 17.13 6.35 -13.61
CA ILE A 59 17.94 6.55 -14.80
C ILE A 59 19.23 5.73 -14.65
N ASP A 60 19.54 4.93 -15.67
CA ASP A 60 20.72 4.07 -15.70
C ASP A 60 20.77 3.05 -14.55
N LYS A 61 19.63 2.78 -13.92
CA LYS A 61 19.50 1.78 -12.86
C LYS A 61 18.34 0.86 -13.18
N PRO A 62 18.39 -0.41 -12.75
CA PRO A 62 17.26 -1.30 -12.90
C PRO A 62 16.03 -0.78 -12.15
N ILE A 63 14.87 -0.93 -12.77
CA ILE A 63 13.60 -0.55 -12.13
C ILE A 63 13.25 -1.62 -11.08
N PRO A 64 12.81 -1.21 -9.89
CA PRO A 64 12.41 -2.17 -8.85
C PRO A 64 11.24 -3.05 -9.30
N ASP A 65 11.12 -4.20 -8.65
CA ASP A 65 9.99 -5.09 -8.83
C ASP A 65 8.81 -4.60 -7.98
N PHE A 66 7.73 -4.19 -8.63
CA PHE A 66 6.53 -3.69 -7.95
C PHE A 66 5.43 -4.75 -7.79
N SER A 67 5.70 -6.01 -8.16
CA SER A 67 4.66 -7.05 -8.21
C SER A 67 4.06 -7.41 -6.85
N SER A 68 4.75 -7.12 -5.76
CA SER A 68 4.24 -7.37 -4.41
C SER A 68 3.64 -6.14 -3.74
N CYS A 69 3.53 -5.01 -4.46
CA CYS A 69 2.99 -3.79 -3.89
C CYS A 69 1.52 -3.94 -3.53
N ASP A 70 1.13 -3.26 -2.46
CA ASP A 70 -0.26 -3.15 -2.04
C ASP A 70 -0.91 -1.90 -2.61
N CYS A 71 -2.23 -1.86 -2.57
CA CYS A 71 -3.01 -0.69 -2.95
C CYS A 71 -3.04 0.30 -1.79
N PRO A 72 -2.73 1.58 -2.01
CA PRO A 72 -2.98 2.58 -0.97
C PRO A 72 -4.47 2.63 -0.63
N LEU A 73 -4.80 2.52 0.65
CA LEU A 73 -6.19 2.53 1.10
C LEU A 73 -6.58 3.93 1.56
N ASP A 74 -7.61 4.45 0.96
CA ASP A 74 -8.23 5.72 1.34
C ASP A 74 -9.74 5.62 1.09
N SER A 75 -10.45 6.72 1.32
CA SER A 75 -11.90 6.71 1.18
C SER A 75 -12.37 6.43 -0.25
N ILE A 76 -11.60 6.85 -1.25
CA ILE A 76 -11.96 6.62 -2.64
C ILE A 76 -11.91 5.12 -2.96
N ILE A 77 -10.81 4.48 -2.60
CA ILE A 77 -10.63 3.04 -2.82
C ILE A 77 -11.65 2.24 -2.02
N LEU A 78 -11.88 2.60 -0.76
CA LEU A 78 -12.78 1.86 0.11
C LEU A 78 -14.24 1.95 -0.33
N ASN A 79 -14.62 3.01 -1.02
CA ASN A 79 -15.98 3.13 -1.56
C ASN A 79 -16.27 2.05 -2.60
N GLY A 80 -15.26 1.53 -3.27
CA GLY A 80 -15.41 0.46 -4.25
C GLY A 80 -15.28 -0.94 -3.70
N ILE A 81 -15.01 -1.08 -2.41
CA ILE A 81 -14.79 -2.38 -1.77
C ILE A 81 -15.94 -2.63 -0.78
N PRO A 82 -16.56 -3.84 -0.77
CA PRO A 82 -17.62 -4.14 0.19
C PRO A 82 -17.04 -4.43 1.58
N TYR A 83 -16.35 -3.44 2.14
CA TYR A 83 -15.78 -3.46 3.47
C TYR A 83 -15.78 -2.03 3.99
N ASN A 84 -16.70 -1.72 4.91
CA ASN A 84 -16.87 -0.33 5.34
C ASN A 84 -17.11 -0.23 6.84
N LYS A 85 -16.24 -0.79 7.64
CA LYS A 85 -16.44 -0.76 9.09
C LYS A 85 -15.75 0.41 9.78
N THR A 86 -14.69 0.94 9.19
CA THR A 86 -13.87 1.93 9.86
C THR A 86 -13.25 2.85 8.84
N VAL A 87 -13.02 4.11 9.21
CA VAL A 87 -12.26 5.01 8.35
C VAL A 87 -10.82 4.48 8.20
N TRP A 88 -10.26 4.65 7.03
CA TRP A 88 -8.95 4.04 6.69
C TRP A 88 -7.83 4.45 7.65
N SER A 89 -7.85 5.67 8.16
CA SER A 89 -6.80 6.16 9.08
C SER A 89 -6.80 5.44 10.43
N LYS A 90 -7.89 4.73 10.75
CA LYS A 90 -8.02 3.96 11.99
C LYS A 90 -7.87 2.46 11.77
N PHE A 91 -7.48 2.04 10.58
CA PHE A 91 -7.34 0.62 10.28
C PHE A 91 -6.27 -0.03 11.13
N THR A 92 -6.57 -1.25 11.58
CA THR A 92 -5.57 -2.15 12.13
C THR A 92 -4.91 -2.91 10.98
N LYS A 93 -3.84 -3.65 11.29
CA LYS A 93 -3.22 -4.54 10.31
C LYS A 93 -4.22 -5.55 9.77
N ALA A 94 -5.10 -6.09 10.63
CA ALA A 94 -6.11 -7.07 10.21
C ALA A 94 -7.09 -6.47 9.22
N ASP A 95 -7.58 -5.26 9.47
CA ASP A 95 -8.47 -4.54 8.54
C ASP A 95 -7.79 -4.32 7.19
N TYR A 96 -6.54 -3.91 7.23
CA TYR A 96 -5.72 -3.66 6.05
C TYR A 96 -5.59 -4.92 5.20
N ILE A 97 -5.23 -6.04 5.81
CA ILE A 97 -5.05 -7.31 5.11
C ILE A 97 -6.36 -7.77 4.47
N LYS A 98 -7.48 -7.62 5.17
CA LYS A 98 -8.79 -7.97 4.61
C LYS A 98 -9.11 -7.17 3.36
N CYS A 99 -8.83 -5.88 3.38
CA CYS A 99 -9.06 -5.02 2.21
C CYS A 99 -8.13 -5.41 1.06
N GLN A 100 -6.86 -5.66 1.34
CA GLN A 100 -5.92 -6.06 0.29
C GLN A 100 -6.33 -7.41 -0.34
N ASN A 101 -6.84 -8.35 0.46
CA ASN A 101 -7.32 -9.62 -0.05
C ASN A 101 -8.53 -9.44 -0.98
N LYS A 102 -9.45 -8.56 -0.62
CA LYS A 102 -10.60 -8.25 -1.49
C LYS A 102 -10.15 -7.60 -2.80
N ILE A 103 -9.17 -6.73 -2.74
CA ILE A 103 -8.58 -6.12 -3.94
C ILE A 103 -7.92 -7.19 -4.81
N SER A 104 -7.15 -8.09 -4.22
CA SER A 104 -6.53 -9.18 -4.96
C SER A 104 -7.56 -10.04 -5.67
N ASP A 105 -8.66 -10.37 -4.99
CA ASP A 105 -9.73 -11.17 -5.58
C ASP A 105 -10.40 -10.45 -6.74
N SER A 106 -10.63 -9.14 -6.59
CA SER A 106 -11.18 -8.32 -7.68
C SER A 106 -10.26 -8.30 -8.89
N LEU A 107 -8.95 -8.12 -8.68
CA LEU A 107 -7.99 -8.09 -9.77
C LEU A 107 -7.90 -9.41 -10.50
N LYS A 108 -8.02 -10.53 -9.79
CA LYS A 108 -7.99 -11.86 -10.41
C LYS A 108 -9.16 -12.09 -11.37
N SER A 109 -10.28 -11.43 -11.15
CA SER A 109 -11.44 -11.56 -12.02
C SER A 109 -11.40 -10.62 -13.22
N MET A 110 -10.40 -9.75 -13.30
CA MET A 110 -10.25 -8.78 -14.38
C MET A 110 -9.24 -9.25 -15.42
N THR A 111 -9.45 -8.83 -16.67
CA THR A 111 -8.45 -8.99 -17.72
C THR A 111 -7.54 -7.76 -17.71
N LEU A 112 -6.31 -7.94 -17.28
CA LEU A 112 -5.33 -6.85 -17.15
C LEU A 112 -4.23 -7.04 -18.20
N ASP A 113 -3.67 -5.92 -18.68
CA ASP A 113 -2.47 -5.98 -19.49
C ASP A 113 -1.24 -6.32 -18.61
N ASP A 114 -0.12 -6.60 -19.27
CA ASP A 114 1.09 -7.05 -18.58
C ASP A 114 1.65 -5.98 -17.65
N GLU A 115 1.53 -4.71 -18.03
CA GLU A 115 2.01 -3.62 -17.16
C GLU A 115 1.24 -3.58 -15.85
N LEU A 116 -0.08 -3.62 -15.89
CA LEU A 116 -0.90 -3.62 -14.68
C LEU A 116 -0.67 -4.87 -13.83
N LYS A 117 -0.51 -6.03 -14.47
CA LYS A 117 -0.21 -7.27 -13.73
C LYS A 117 1.10 -7.18 -12.95
N SER A 118 2.05 -6.41 -13.45
CA SER A 118 3.36 -6.27 -12.80
C SER A 118 3.35 -5.40 -11.55
N LEU A 119 2.21 -4.79 -11.21
CA LEU A 119 2.11 -3.83 -10.12
C LEU A 119 1.48 -4.39 -8.83
N GLY A 120 1.11 -5.66 -8.82
CA GLY A 120 0.41 -6.23 -7.67
C GLY A 120 -0.91 -5.49 -7.43
N ASN A 121 -1.27 -5.30 -6.17
CA ASN A 121 -2.52 -4.61 -5.83
C ASN A 121 -2.49 -3.11 -6.12
N MET A 122 -1.32 -2.53 -6.36
CA MET A 122 -1.23 -1.13 -6.77
C MET A 122 -2.02 -0.87 -8.06
N ALA A 123 -2.16 -1.87 -8.92
CA ALA A 123 -2.95 -1.76 -10.15
C ALA A 123 -4.39 -1.32 -9.87
N TYR A 124 -4.97 -1.76 -8.77
CA TYR A 124 -6.34 -1.40 -8.40
C TYR A 124 -6.51 0.10 -8.20
N ASP A 125 -5.49 0.75 -7.63
CA ASP A 125 -5.50 2.19 -7.43
C ASP A 125 -5.57 2.94 -8.78
N PHE A 126 -4.79 2.51 -9.75
CA PHE A 126 -4.81 3.11 -11.09
C PHE A 126 -6.13 2.88 -11.81
N LEU A 127 -6.75 1.72 -11.62
CA LEU A 127 -8.04 1.39 -12.26
C LEU A 127 -9.21 2.20 -11.70
N ASN A 128 -9.08 2.74 -10.50
CA ASN A 128 -10.15 3.47 -9.80
C ASN A 128 -9.93 4.98 -9.73
N TRP A 129 -9.02 5.46 -10.54
CA TRP A 129 -8.76 6.90 -10.65
C TRP A 129 -9.69 7.58 -11.65
#